data_fd567ba5ecd692730d73c3b9614f1227
#
_entry.id   fd567ba5ecd692730d73c3b9614f1227
#
_cell.length_a   1.000
_cell.length_b   1.000
_cell.length_c   1.000
_cell.angle_alpha   90.00
_cell.angle_beta   90.00
_cell.angle_gamma   90.00
#
_symmetry.space_group_name_H-M   'P 1'
#
loop_
_entity.id
_entity.type
_entity.pdbx_description
1 polymer ?
#
loop_
_entity_poly.entity_id
_entity_poly.type
_entity_poly.pdbx_seq_one_letter_code
_entity_poly.pdbx_strand_id
1 'polypeptide(L)'
;MNRLYNLDYLRGLAASGIMVYHYLSWTFGDFKSDTFLGRLGIYGVSLFYVLSGLTLFHVYFNKMKPSKPEVISFFRKRFYRIFPLLWLATFAAILISEKSPDWIDVFLNVTGLFGFVKWDTYFSPGIWSIGNELVFYVFFPFFVLFSRSNKYLMVLLAAVITGLYIYFAYFIIDANSTLSKQWYYYVHPINQVFLFLGGFLTGLIFGKLKLSNYLSLLILVTGLGLFVFYPVSGDPVQLVSGTNRLIFTAACFLISIAF
;
A
#
# COMPACT_ATOMS: atom_id res chain seq x y z
N MET A 1 -21.52 -14.19 -0.83
CA MET A 1 -20.13 -13.87 -0.39
C MET A 1 -20.27 -13.15 0.93
N ASN A 2 -19.77 -13.72 2.02
CA ASN A 2 -19.77 -12.98 3.27
C ASN A 2 -18.83 -11.78 3.11
N ARG A 3 -19.32 -10.59 3.38
CA ARG A 3 -18.57 -9.37 3.34
C ARG A 3 -17.54 -9.40 4.48
N LEU A 4 -16.31 -8.98 4.20
CA LEU A 4 -15.22 -8.95 5.18
C LEU A 4 -15.31 -7.65 5.99
N TYR A 5 -16.35 -7.54 6.82
CA TYR A 5 -16.68 -6.31 7.57
C TYR A 5 -15.48 -5.79 8.37
N ASN A 6 -14.73 -6.66 9.03
CA ASN A 6 -13.59 -6.25 9.85
C ASN A 6 -12.52 -5.52 9.02
N LEU A 7 -12.17 -6.05 7.84
CA LEU A 7 -11.20 -5.42 6.95
C LEU A 7 -11.75 -4.10 6.36
N ASP A 8 -13.07 -4.02 6.12
CA ASP A 8 -13.72 -2.79 5.67
C ASP A 8 -13.68 -1.72 6.78
N TYR A 9 -13.89 -2.08 8.05
CA TYR A 9 -13.75 -1.16 9.20
C TYR A 9 -12.31 -0.65 9.35
N LEU A 10 -11.32 -1.53 9.27
CA LEU A 10 -9.92 -1.12 9.36
C LEU A 10 -9.53 -0.18 8.22
N ARG A 11 -10.02 -0.43 7.00
CA ARG A 11 -9.85 0.50 5.87
C ARG A 11 -10.49 1.85 6.13
N GLY A 12 -11.71 1.86 6.65
CA GLY A 12 -12.40 3.09 7.01
C GLY A 12 -11.62 3.91 8.04
N LEU A 13 -11.11 3.27 9.09
CA LEU A 13 -10.27 3.91 10.11
C LEU A 13 -8.97 4.46 9.50
N ALA A 14 -8.28 3.68 8.67
CA ALA A 14 -7.07 4.13 8.00
C ALA A 14 -7.34 5.33 7.07
N ALA A 15 -8.44 5.30 6.29
CA ALA A 15 -8.83 6.40 5.41
C ALA A 15 -9.13 7.68 6.19
N SER A 16 -9.91 7.57 7.26
CA SER A 16 -10.24 8.71 8.13
C SER A 16 -8.97 9.28 8.78
N GLY A 17 -8.06 8.42 9.23
CA GLY A 17 -6.80 8.83 9.81
C GLY A 17 -5.89 9.57 8.82
N ILE A 18 -5.77 9.09 7.57
CA ILE A 18 -5.00 9.77 6.52
C ILE A 18 -5.65 11.11 6.15
N MET A 19 -6.97 11.17 6.08
CA MET A 19 -7.68 12.43 5.83
C MET A 19 -7.38 13.46 6.92
N VAL A 20 -7.44 13.08 8.19
CA VAL A 20 -7.10 13.94 9.33
C VAL A 20 -5.63 14.37 9.26
N TYR A 21 -4.72 13.44 8.97
CA TYR A 21 -3.30 13.75 8.79
C TYR A 21 -3.10 14.84 7.72
N HIS A 22 -3.65 14.69 6.53
CA HIS A 22 -3.48 15.66 5.46
C HIS A 22 -4.08 17.02 5.82
N TYR A 23 -5.30 17.04 6.39
CA TYR A 23 -5.92 18.29 6.82
C TYR A 23 -5.06 19.04 7.85
N LEU A 24 -4.56 18.32 8.85
CA LEU A 24 -3.72 18.92 9.89
C LEU A 24 -2.33 19.30 9.37
N SER A 25 -1.72 18.50 8.48
CA SER A 25 -0.40 18.86 7.91
C SER A 25 -0.46 20.08 7.00
N TRP A 26 -1.54 20.26 6.26
CA TRP A 26 -1.75 21.47 5.44
C TRP A 26 -2.02 22.73 6.29
N THR A 27 -2.57 22.56 7.48
CA THR A 27 -2.91 23.67 8.38
C THR A 27 -1.73 24.05 9.30
N PHE A 28 -1.05 23.04 9.86
CA PHE A 28 -0.04 23.23 10.92
C PHE A 28 1.39 22.87 10.50
N GLY A 29 1.60 22.34 9.29
CA GLY A 29 2.89 21.88 8.78
C GLY A 29 3.15 20.39 9.03
N ASP A 30 4.32 19.92 8.59
CA ASP A 30 4.68 18.52 8.58
C ASP A 30 4.88 17.95 9.99
N PHE A 31 4.35 16.73 10.19
CA PHE A 31 4.50 15.98 11.44
C PHE A 31 5.77 15.12 11.41
N LYS A 32 6.54 15.16 12.49
CA LYS A 32 7.76 14.37 12.67
C LYS A 32 7.44 12.89 12.93
N SER A 33 8.45 12.04 12.77
CA SER A 33 8.36 10.58 12.93
C SER A 33 8.03 10.09 14.35
N ASP A 34 8.28 10.92 15.37
CA ASP A 34 7.93 10.64 16.77
C ASP A 34 6.43 10.81 17.07
N THR A 35 5.71 11.54 16.23
CA THR A 35 4.28 11.79 16.40
C THR A 35 3.44 10.65 15.81
N PHE A 36 2.29 10.38 16.43
CA PHE A 36 1.31 9.42 15.90
C PHE A 36 0.84 9.80 14.48
N LEU A 37 0.59 11.09 14.24
CA LEU A 37 0.14 11.59 12.93
C LEU A 37 1.24 11.46 11.86
N GLY A 38 2.51 11.70 12.19
CA GLY A 38 3.62 11.47 11.25
C GLY A 38 3.73 10.01 10.84
N ARG A 39 3.59 9.09 11.79
CA ARG A 39 3.56 7.63 11.52
C ARG A 39 2.35 7.23 10.66
N LEU A 40 1.20 7.80 10.96
CA LEU A 40 -0.04 7.52 10.24
C LEU A 40 0.01 8.04 8.80
N GLY A 41 0.61 9.23 8.56
CA GLY A 41 0.81 9.79 7.22
C GLY A 41 1.64 8.88 6.32
N ILE A 42 2.61 8.17 6.89
CA ILE A 42 3.46 7.23 6.15
C ILE A 42 2.80 5.84 6.04
N TYR A 43 2.43 5.25 7.17
CA TYR A 43 2.01 3.84 7.23
C TYR A 43 0.52 3.61 7.02
N GLY A 44 -0.30 4.67 7.02
CA GLY A 44 -1.70 4.55 6.64
C GLY A 44 -1.86 4.00 5.22
N VAL A 45 -1.06 4.49 4.26
CA VAL A 45 -1.04 3.95 2.88
C VAL A 45 -0.48 2.53 2.84
N SER A 46 0.57 2.25 3.60
CA SER A 46 1.15 0.90 3.72
C SER A 46 0.11 -0.12 4.19
N LEU A 47 -0.71 0.26 5.17
CA LEU A 47 -1.81 -0.56 5.67
C LEU A 47 -2.85 -0.82 4.56
N PHE A 48 -3.19 0.17 3.72
CA PHE A 48 -4.05 -0.03 2.56
C PHE A 48 -3.50 -1.06 1.58
N TYR A 49 -2.19 -1.06 1.31
CA TYR A 49 -1.58 -2.04 0.42
C TYR A 49 -1.67 -3.46 0.99
N VAL A 50 -1.38 -3.64 2.28
CA VAL A 50 -1.54 -4.93 2.97
C VAL A 50 -3.00 -5.39 2.89
N LEU A 51 -3.95 -4.53 3.23
CA LEU A 51 -5.38 -4.83 3.19
C LEU A 51 -5.89 -5.09 1.77
N SER A 52 -5.30 -4.45 0.75
CA SER A 52 -5.64 -4.71 -0.65
C SER A 52 -5.22 -6.13 -1.05
N GLY A 53 -3.98 -6.52 -0.77
CA GLY A 53 -3.47 -7.86 -1.03
C GLY A 53 -4.28 -8.96 -0.31
N LEU A 54 -4.54 -8.77 0.98
CA LEU A 54 -5.32 -9.68 1.82
C LEU A 54 -6.77 -9.83 1.32
N THR A 55 -7.42 -8.73 0.98
CA THR A 55 -8.81 -8.78 0.45
C THR A 55 -8.87 -9.45 -0.91
N LEU A 56 -7.92 -9.16 -1.81
CA LEU A 56 -7.88 -9.81 -3.12
C LEU A 56 -7.61 -11.31 -2.99
N PHE A 57 -6.79 -11.74 -2.03
CA PHE A 57 -6.64 -13.15 -1.70
C PHE A 57 -8.00 -13.76 -1.36
N HIS A 58 -8.74 -13.22 -0.40
CA HIS A 58 -10.04 -13.77 0.02
C HIS A 58 -11.09 -13.78 -1.09
N VAL A 59 -11.10 -12.74 -1.94
CA VAL A 59 -12.10 -12.61 -3.01
C VAL A 59 -11.79 -13.52 -4.20
N TYR A 60 -10.53 -13.65 -4.58
CA TYR A 60 -10.14 -14.22 -5.88
C TYR A 60 -9.34 -15.51 -5.79
N PHE A 61 -8.60 -15.77 -4.71
CA PHE A 61 -7.68 -16.91 -4.65
C PHE A 61 -8.34 -18.24 -5.00
N ASN A 62 -9.54 -18.53 -4.47
CA ASN A 62 -10.26 -19.77 -4.76
C ASN A 62 -11.13 -19.73 -6.02
N LYS A 63 -11.41 -18.55 -6.56
CA LYS A 63 -12.37 -18.34 -7.65
C LYS A 63 -11.69 -18.10 -8.99
N MET A 64 -10.60 -17.36 -9.01
CA MET A 64 -9.91 -16.99 -10.23
C MET A 64 -9.18 -18.20 -10.82
N LYS A 65 -9.64 -18.68 -11.96
CA LYS A 65 -8.89 -19.63 -12.78
C LYS A 65 -7.85 -18.87 -13.62
N PRO A 66 -6.69 -19.45 -13.91
CA PRO A 66 -5.69 -18.81 -14.77
C PRO A 66 -6.11 -18.89 -16.26
N SER A 67 -7.26 -18.31 -16.57
CA SER A 67 -7.81 -18.24 -17.93
C SER A 67 -7.93 -16.80 -18.38
N LYS A 68 -7.73 -16.55 -19.67
CA LYS A 68 -7.81 -15.21 -20.26
C LYS A 68 -9.13 -14.48 -19.93
N PRO A 69 -10.32 -15.11 -19.99
CA PRO A 69 -11.57 -14.44 -19.66
C PRO A 69 -11.65 -13.96 -18.20
N GLU A 70 -11.10 -14.75 -17.26
CA GLU A 70 -11.15 -14.38 -15.85
C GLU A 70 -10.15 -13.29 -15.48
N VAL A 71 -8.97 -13.30 -16.09
CA VAL A 71 -7.99 -12.22 -15.95
C VAL A 71 -8.56 -10.91 -16.51
N ILE A 72 -9.18 -10.93 -17.69
CA ILE A 72 -9.84 -9.75 -18.27
C ILE A 72 -10.98 -9.27 -17.35
N SER A 73 -11.81 -10.19 -16.83
CA SER A 73 -12.89 -9.85 -15.89
C SER A 73 -12.35 -9.20 -14.61
N PHE A 74 -11.22 -9.68 -14.10
CA PHE A 74 -10.53 -9.08 -12.96
C PHE A 74 -10.13 -7.63 -13.25
N PHE A 75 -9.39 -7.39 -14.34
CA PHE A 75 -8.95 -6.04 -14.72
C PHE A 75 -10.12 -5.11 -15.00
N ARG A 76 -11.17 -5.56 -15.68
CA ARG A 76 -12.38 -4.77 -15.91
C ARG A 76 -13.03 -4.31 -14.61
N LYS A 77 -13.14 -5.18 -13.59
CA LYS A 77 -13.70 -4.82 -12.28
C LYS A 77 -12.80 -3.81 -11.54
N ARG A 78 -11.47 -3.90 -11.68
CA ARG A 78 -10.54 -2.94 -11.07
C ARG A 78 -10.62 -1.60 -11.79
N PHE A 79 -10.71 -1.60 -13.11
CA PHE A 79 -10.90 -0.39 -13.92
C PHE A 79 -12.12 0.41 -13.45
N TYR A 80 -13.30 -0.17 -13.45
CA TYR A 80 -14.52 0.53 -13.01
C TYR A 80 -14.52 0.94 -11.55
N ARG A 81 -13.70 0.33 -10.73
CA ARG A 81 -13.55 0.71 -9.33
C ARG A 81 -12.63 1.91 -9.14
N ILE A 82 -11.58 2.06 -9.94
CA ILE A 82 -10.52 3.04 -9.71
C ILE A 82 -10.67 4.26 -10.61
N PHE A 83 -10.85 4.04 -11.90
CA PHE A 83 -10.73 5.10 -12.89
C PHE A 83 -11.75 6.23 -12.75
N PRO A 84 -13.02 6.00 -12.37
CA PRO A 84 -13.95 7.12 -12.20
C PRO A 84 -13.49 8.13 -11.15
N LEU A 85 -12.97 7.64 -10.00
CA LEU A 85 -12.45 8.52 -8.96
C LEU A 85 -11.10 9.13 -9.34
N LEU A 86 -10.22 8.37 -9.99
CA LEU A 86 -8.95 8.86 -10.51
C LEU A 86 -9.16 10.02 -11.48
N TRP A 87 -10.09 9.89 -12.43
CA TRP A 87 -10.43 10.95 -13.37
C TRP A 87 -11.02 12.18 -12.67
N LEU A 88 -11.98 11.96 -11.76
CA LEU A 88 -12.56 13.05 -11.00
C LEU A 88 -11.49 13.85 -10.24
N ALA A 89 -10.60 13.17 -9.52
CA ALA A 89 -9.54 13.81 -8.75
C ALA A 89 -8.49 14.49 -9.66
N THR A 90 -8.14 13.88 -10.79
CA THR A 90 -7.18 14.44 -11.75
C THR A 90 -7.75 15.72 -12.39
N PHE A 91 -8.98 15.66 -12.92
CA PHE A 91 -9.60 16.82 -13.56
C PHE A 91 -9.93 17.93 -12.57
N ALA A 92 -10.40 17.60 -11.36
CA ALA A 92 -10.61 18.60 -10.31
C ALA A 92 -9.29 19.31 -9.94
N ALA A 93 -8.20 18.55 -9.79
CA ALA A 93 -6.91 19.15 -9.49
C ALA A 93 -6.39 20.05 -10.62
N ILE A 94 -6.57 19.66 -11.89
CA ILE A 94 -6.20 20.49 -13.05
C ILE A 94 -7.04 21.78 -13.08
N LEU A 95 -8.35 21.69 -12.83
CA LEU A 95 -9.25 22.86 -12.83
C LEU A 95 -8.93 23.86 -11.71
N ILE A 96 -8.47 23.37 -10.54
CA ILE A 96 -8.12 24.21 -9.40
C ILE A 96 -6.70 24.79 -9.56
N SER A 97 -5.84 24.12 -10.34
CA SER A 97 -4.48 24.57 -10.56
C SER A 97 -4.44 25.80 -11.45
N GLU A 98 -3.65 26.82 -11.05
CA GLU A 98 -3.39 27.99 -11.88
C GLU A 98 -2.38 27.72 -13.01
N LYS A 99 -1.74 26.53 -13.02
CA LYS A 99 -0.71 26.15 -13.98
C LYS A 99 -1.30 25.34 -15.12
N SER A 100 -0.87 25.61 -16.34
CA SER A 100 -1.19 24.74 -17.49
C SER A 100 -0.53 23.37 -17.30
N PRO A 101 -1.29 22.28 -17.43
CA PRO A 101 -0.73 20.95 -17.24
C PRO A 101 0.15 20.54 -18.43
N ASP A 102 1.17 19.71 -18.18
CA ASP A 102 1.83 18.96 -19.26
C ASP A 102 0.87 17.90 -19.80
N TRP A 103 0.63 17.92 -21.11
CA TRP A 103 -0.31 16.98 -21.75
C TRP A 103 0.13 15.53 -21.69
N ILE A 104 1.45 15.26 -21.63
CA ILE A 104 1.99 13.91 -21.42
C ILE A 104 1.60 13.42 -20.04
N ASP A 105 1.75 14.26 -19.02
CA ASP A 105 1.38 13.92 -17.65
C ASP A 105 -0.15 13.76 -17.50
N VAL A 106 -0.96 14.58 -18.21
CA VAL A 106 -2.42 14.38 -18.29
C VAL A 106 -2.74 13.00 -18.87
N PHE A 107 -2.17 12.68 -20.03
CA PHE A 107 -2.37 11.37 -20.69
C PHE A 107 -1.98 10.22 -19.76
N LEU A 108 -0.81 10.29 -19.13
CA LEU A 108 -0.33 9.25 -18.21
C LEU A 108 -1.28 9.07 -17.01
N ASN A 109 -1.77 10.17 -16.42
CA ASN A 109 -2.69 10.11 -15.28
C ASN A 109 -4.09 9.60 -15.68
N VAL A 110 -4.64 10.06 -16.79
CA VAL A 110 -5.96 9.61 -17.28
C VAL A 110 -5.96 8.13 -17.66
N THR A 111 -4.86 7.63 -18.23
CA THR A 111 -4.71 6.21 -18.58
C THR A 111 -4.24 5.32 -17.42
N GLY A 112 -3.79 5.91 -16.30
CA GLY A 112 -3.19 5.19 -15.18
C GLY A 112 -1.75 4.71 -15.45
N LEU A 113 -1.17 5.04 -16.61
CA LEU A 113 0.19 4.65 -16.98
C LEU A 113 1.27 5.37 -16.17
N PHE A 114 0.94 6.49 -15.51
CA PHE A 114 1.90 7.19 -14.64
C PHE A 114 2.51 6.24 -13.60
N GLY A 115 1.74 5.33 -13.00
CA GLY A 115 2.24 4.36 -12.03
C GLY A 115 3.33 3.42 -12.57
N PHE A 116 3.45 3.27 -13.90
CA PHE A 116 4.44 2.40 -14.55
C PHE A 116 5.65 3.16 -15.09
N VAL A 117 5.49 4.44 -15.45
CA VAL A 117 6.49 5.20 -16.22
C VAL A 117 7.03 6.40 -15.43
N LYS A 118 6.12 7.17 -14.80
CA LYS A 118 6.43 8.40 -14.07
C LYS A 118 5.64 8.44 -12.75
N TRP A 119 5.91 7.53 -11.84
CA TRP A 119 5.14 7.30 -10.61
C TRP A 119 5.14 8.45 -9.60
N ASP A 120 5.98 9.44 -9.79
CA ASP A 120 6.06 10.67 -9.00
C ASP A 120 5.35 11.86 -9.66
N THR A 121 4.76 11.70 -10.86
CA THR A 121 4.00 12.74 -11.56
C THR A 121 2.51 12.50 -11.48
N TYR A 122 1.85 13.17 -10.56
CA TYR A 122 0.40 13.08 -10.32
C TYR A 122 -0.15 14.45 -9.95
N PHE A 123 -1.44 14.71 -10.28
CA PHE A 123 -2.06 16.01 -10.11
C PHE A 123 -2.64 16.26 -8.71
N SER A 124 -2.99 15.22 -7.97
CA SER A 124 -3.58 15.38 -6.63
C SER A 124 -2.82 14.55 -5.59
N PRO A 125 -2.61 15.09 -4.37
CA PRO A 125 -2.00 14.34 -3.27
C PRO A 125 -2.68 12.98 -3.06
N GLY A 126 -1.88 11.94 -2.82
CA GLY A 126 -2.38 10.58 -2.62
C GLY A 126 -2.63 9.76 -3.89
N ILE A 127 -2.77 10.36 -5.07
CA ILE A 127 -2.95 9.60 -6.34
C ILE A 127 -1.76 8.67 -6.64
N TRP A 128 -0.56 8.99 -6.18
CA TRP A 128 0.60 8.09 -6.31
C TRP A 128 0.31 6.68 -5.80
N SER A 129 -0.46 6.57 -4.72
CA SER A 129 -0.82 5.28 -4.14
C SER A 129 -1.76 4.48 -5.04
N ILE A 130 -2.61 5.15 -5.80
CA ILE A 130 -3.47 4.54 -6.83
C ILE A 130 -2.61 4.02 -7.99
N GLY A 131 -1.60 4.78 -8.43
CA GLY A 131 -0.63 4.35 -9.44
C GLY A 131 0.06 3.05 -9.03
N ASN A 132 0.54 2.97 -7.79
CA ASN A 132 1.11 1.76 -7.24
C ASN A 132 0.10 0.60 -7.21
N GLU A 133 -1.14 0.85 -6.82
CA GLU A 133 -2.18 -0.18 -6.79
C GLU A 133 -2.48 -0.74 -8.19
N LEU A 134 -2.46 0.08 -9.23
CA LEU A 134 -2.58 -0.38 -10.62
C LEU A 134 -1.43 -1.32 -11.01
N VAL A 135 -0.20 -1.00 -10.64
CA VAL A 135 0.97 -1.87 -10.85
C VAL A 135 0.79 -3.19 -10.09
N PHE A 136 0.36 -3.15 -8.83
CA PHE A 136 0.15 -4.36 -8.02
C PHE A 136 -0.91 -5.29 -8.61
N TYR A 137 -1.94 -4.74 -9.23
CA TYR A 137 -2.96 -5.55 -9.89
C TYR A 137 -2.42 -6.31 -11.11
N VAL A 138 -1.38 -5.81 -11.77
CA VAL A 138 -0.69 -6.57 -12.83
C VAL A 138 0.05 -7.77 -12.25
N PHE A 139 0.63 -7.65 -11.06
CA PHE A 139 1.30 -8.77 -10.38
C PHE A 139 0.32 -9.80 -9.78
N PHE A 140 -0.88 -9.39 -9.40
CA PHE A 140 -1.83 -10.24 -8.66
C PHE A 140 -2.18 -11.58 -9.35
N PRO A 141 -2.47 -11.64 -10.67
CA PRO A 141 -2.71 -12.92 -11.35
C PRO A 141 -1.53 -13.89 -11.25
N PHE A 142 -0.30 -13.38 -11.26
CA PHE A 142 0.91 -14.20 -11.09
C PHE A 142 1.01 -14.74 -9.66
N PHE A 143 0.64 -13.96 -8.64
CA PHE A 143 0.60 -14.45 -7.25
C PHE A 143 -0.38 -15.63 -7.12
N VAL A 144 -1.58 -15.50 -7.71
CA VAL A 144 -2.56 -16.58 -7.71
C VAL A 144 -2.06 -17.80 -8.47
N LEU A 145 -1.51 -17.60 -9.67
CA LEU A 145 -1.01 -18.67 -10.53
C LEU A 145 0.12 -19.45 -9.82
N PHE A 146 1.15 -18.76 -9.36
CA PHE A 146 2.32 -19.39 -8.75
C PHE A 146 1.98 -20.10 -7.43
N SER A 147 1.13 -19.49 -6.60
CA SER A 147 0.70 -20.11 -5.34
C SER A 147 -0.05 -21.44 -5.54
N ARG A 148 -0.67 -21.64 -6.72
CA ARG A 148 -1.45 -22.83 -7.02
C ARG A 148 -0.71 -23.87 -7.85
N SER A 149 0.11 -23.41 -8.81
CA SER A 149 0.76 -24.28 -9.78
C SER A 149 2.18 -24.66 -9.40
N ASN A 150 2.91 -23.75 -8.75
CA ASN A 150 4.31 -23.97 -8.42
C ASN A 150 4.75 -23.16 -7.19
N LYS A 151 4.73 -23.81 -6.03
CA LYS A 151 5.16 -23.21 -4.76
C LYS A 151 6.58 -22.66 -4.79
N TYR A 152 7.49 -23.25 -5.56
CA TYR A 152 8.88 -22.78 -5.65
C TYR A 152 8.99 -21.46 -6.38
N LEU A 153 8.21 -21.27 -7.46
CA LEU A 153 8.12 -19.97 -8.14
C LEU A 153 7.50 -18.91 -7.22
N MET A 154 6.52 -19.28 -6.41
CA MET A 154 5.94 -18.33 -5.43
C MET A 154 6.96 -17.95 -4.35
N VAL A 155 7.73 -18.90 -3.84
CA VAL A 155 8.80 -18.63 -2.86
C VAL A 155 9.88 -17.75 -3.48
N LEU A 156 10.31 -18.05 -4.72
CA LEU A 156 11.30 -17.23 -5.44
C LEU A 156 10.79 -15.80 -5.64
N LEU A 157 9.55 -15.64 -6.09
CA LEU A 157 8.94 -14.32 -6.27
C LEU A 157 8.86 -13.55 -4.94
N ALA A 158 8.44 -14.22 -3.86
CA ALA A 158 8.41 -13.63 -2.54
C ALA A 158 9.82 -13.23 -2.05
N ALA A 159 10.81 -14.07 -2.27
CA ALA A 159 12.21 -13.78 -1.90
C ALA A 159 12.76 -12.57 -2.69
N VAL A 160 12.51 -12.50 -4.00
CA VAL A 160 12.94 -11.37 -4.83
C VAL A 160 12.28 -10.07 -4.38
N ILE A 161 10.96 -10.06 -4.19
CA ILE A 161 10.22 -8.86 -3.76
C ILE A 161 10.65 -8.44 -2.34
N THR A 162 10.87 -9.39 -1.44
CA THR A 162 11.39 -9.10 -0.08
C THR A 162 12.81 -8.56 -0.14
N GLY A 163 13.67 -9.13 -0.98
CA GLY A 163 15.03 -8.66 -1.19
C GLY A 163 15.07 -7.22 -1.71
N LEU A 164 14.21 -6.90 -2.69
CA LEU A 164 14.06 -5.53 -3.20
C LEU A 164 13.56 -4.56 -2.11
N TYR A 165 12.57 -4.98 -1.30
CA TYR A 165 12.09 -4.17 -0.17
C TYR A 165 13.19 -3.85 0.84
N ILE A 166 14.02 -4.86 1.20
CA ILE A 166 15.17 -4.69 2.08
C ILE A 166 16.22 -3.79 1.41
N TYR A 167 16.48 -3.99 0.12
CA TYR A 167 17.41 -3.17 -0.63
C TYR A 167 17.03 -1.68 -0.63
N PHE A 168 15.75 -1.37 -0.85
CA PHE A 168 15.28 0.01 -0.72
C PHE A 168 15.43 0.55 0.70
N ALA A 169 15.15 -0.26 1.73
CA ALA A 169 15.22 0.18 3.12
C ALA A 169 16.64 0.52 3.59
N TYR A 170 17.63 -0.21 3.12
CA TYR A 170 19.00 -0.11 3.64
C TYR A 170 20.01 0.55 2.69
N PHE A 171 19.73 0.59 1.37
CA PHE A 171 20.71 1.02 0.38
C PHE A 171 20.22 2.16 -0.53
N ILE A 172 18.92 2.29 -0.76
CA ILE A 172 18.37 3.33 -1.64
C ILE A 172 17.92 4.54 -0.84
N ILE A 173 17.18 4.31 0.26
CA ILE A 173 16.67 5.41 1.09
C ILE A 173 17.75 5.79 2.13
N ASP A 174 18.33 6.98 1.97
CA ASP A 174 19.32 7.51 2.89
C ASP A 174 18.66 8.20 4.09
N ALA A 175 18.90 7.68 5.28
CA ALA A 175 18.37 8.22 6.54
C ALA A 175 18.90 9.64 6.88
N ASN A 176 19.98 10.09 6.23
CA ASN A 176 20.57 11.42 6.45
C ASN A 176 19.97 12.52 5.54
N SER A 177 19.11 12.15 4.61
CA SER A 177 18.42 13.08 3.71
C SER A 177 16.91 13.07 4.00
N THR A 178 16.21 14.19 3.79
CA THR A 178 14.77 14.27 4.06
C THR A 178 13.96 13.40 3.10
N LEU A 179 12.82 12.90 3.55
CA LEU A 179 11.94 12.06 2.74
C LEU A 179 11.46 12.81 1.49
N SER A 180 11.21 14.10 1.58
CA SER A 180 10.76 14.92 0.45
C SER A 180 11.77 14.93 -0.70
N LYS A 181 13.07 14.94 -0.42
CA LYS A 181 14.13 14.87 -1.44
C LYS A 181 14.26 13.50 -2.09
N GLN A 182 13.75 12.46 -1.42
CA GLN A 182 13.82 11.07 -1.85
C GLN A 182 12.43 10.52 -2.21
N TRP A 183 11.45 11.41 -2.38
CA TRP A 183 10.06 11.05 -2.67
C TRP A 183 9.93 10.11 -3.86
N TYR A 184 10.68 10.35 -4.94
CA TYR A 184 10.75 9.49 -6.12
C TYR A 184 11.05 8.02 -5.78
N TYR A 185 11.99 7.77 -4.86
CA TYR A 185 12.36 6.42 -4.43
C TYR A 185 11.32 5.83 -3.47
N TYR A 186 10.76 6.66 -2.59
CA TYR A 186 9.77 6.21 -1.63
C TYR A 186 8.49 5.74 -2.32
N VAL A 187 7.94 6.53 -3.24
CA VAL A 187 6.68 6.20 -3.95
C VAL A 187 6.86 5.18 -5.07
N HIS A 188 8.06 4.69 -5.32
CA HIS A 188 8.35 3.73 -6.39
C HIS A 188 7.53 2.43 -6.20
N PRO A 189 6.79 1.95 -7.21
CA PRO A 189 5.93 0.76 -7.08
C PRO A 189 6.66 -0.48 -6.60
N ILE A 190 7.89 -0.74 -7.10
CA ILE A 190 8.69 -1.88 -6.67
C ILE A 190 9.07 -1.79 -5.19
N ASN A 191 9.27 -0.57 -4.67
CA ASN A 191 9.52 -0.32 -3.26
C ASN A 191 8.32 -0.67 -2.38
N GLN A 192 7.09 -0.59 -2.90
CA GLN A 192 5.85 -0.74 -2.15
C GLN A 192 5.16 -2.10 -2.37
N VAL A 193 5.47 -2.81 -3.47
CA VAL A 193 4.78 -4.06 -3.85
C VAL A 193 4.90 -5.17 -2.80
N PHE A 194 5.95 -5.14 -1.98
CA PHE A 194 6.13 -6.06 -0.85
C PHE A 194 4.95 -6.04 0.12
N LEU A 195 4.40 -4.86 0.41
CA LEU A 195 3.26 -4.70 1.32
C LEU A 195 2.00 -5.38 0.77
N PHE A 196 1.77 -5.25 -0.53
CA PHE A 196 0.64 -5.90 -1.20
C PHE A 196 0.83 -7.43 -1.28
N LEU A 197 2.03 -7.88 -1.67
CA LEU A 197 2.37 -9.31 -1.65
C LEU A 197 2.26 -9.89 -0.23
N GLY A 198 2.77 -9.17 0.76
CA GLY A 198 2.69 -9.58 2.16
C GLY A 198 1.26 -9.74 2.64
N GLY A 199 0.35 -8.84 2.24
CA GLY A 199 -1.08 -8.99 2.49
C GLY A 199 -1.68 -10.24 1.83
N PHE A 200 -1.29 -10.54 0.59
CA PHE A 200 -1.68 -11.78 -0.09
C PHE A 200 -1.15 -13.03 0.64
N LEU A 201 0.13 -13.02 1.05
CA LEU A 201 0.75 -14.11 1.80
C LEU A 201 0.13 -14.30 3.19
N THR A 202 -0.24 -13.20 3.86
CA THR A 202 -1.00 -13.24 5.12
C THR A 202 -2.30 -14.02 4.93
N GLY A 203 -3.05 -13.74 3.87
CA GLY A 203 -4.25 -14.51 3.52
C GLY A 203 -3.96 -15.97 3.22
N LEU A 204 -2.86 -16.27 2.52
CA LEU A 204 -2.45 -17.63 2.16
C LEU A 204 -2.08 -18.46 3.40
N ILE A 205 -1.36 -17.87 4.36
CA ILE A 205 -0.84 -18.54 5.56
C ILE A 205 -1.91 -18.59 6.66
N PHE A 206 -2.55 -17.48 6.95
CA PHE A 206 -3.45 -17.32 8.09
C PHE A 206 -4.93 -17.37 7.74
N GLY A 207 -5.32 -17.27 6.47
CA GLY A 207 -6.73 -17.16 6.05
C GLY A 207 -7.63 -18.35 6.40
N LYS A 208 -7.07 -19.49 6.81
CA LYS A 208 -7.79 -20.66 7.32
C LYS A 208 -7.75 -20.79 8.85
N LEU A 209 -6.90 -20.01 9.52
CA LEU A 209 -6.75 -20.08 10.96
C LEU A 209 -7.88 -19.29 11.64
N LYS A 210 -8.50 -19.92 12.61
CA LYS A 210 -9.43 -19.24 13.51
C LYS A 210 -8.67 -18.84 14.77
N LEU A 211 -8.28 -17.58 14.84
CA LEU A 211 -7.67 -17.03 16.04
C LEU A 211 -8.73 -16.89 17.14
N SER A 212 -8.36 -17.19 18.38
CA SER A 212 -9.23 -16.87 19.51
C SER A 212 -9.27 -15.34 19.70
N ASN A 213 -10.37 -14.84 20.27
CA ASN A 213 -10.51 -13.40 20.55
C ASN A 213 -9.36 -12.85 21.40
N TYR A 214 -8.91 -13.65 22.37
CA TYR A 214 -7.76 -13.28 23.21
C TYR A 214 -6.47 -13.13 22.41
N LEU A 215 -6.19 -14.09 21.53
CA LEU A 215 -4.99 -14.04 20.68
C LEU A 215 -5.05 -12.88 19.67
N SER A 216 -6.21 -12.65 19.05
CA SER A 216 -6.41 -11.50 18.16
C SER A 216 -6.20 -10.18 18.89
N LEU A 217 -6.73 -10.05 20.12
CA LEU A 217 -6.52 -8.87 20.96
C LEU A 217 -5.04 -8.68 21.32
N LEU A 218 -4.34 -9.75 21.69
CA LEU A 218 -2.90 -9.69 22.00
C LEU A 218 -2.08 -9.24 20.79
N ILE A 219 -2.35 -9.79 19.60
CA ILE A 219 -1.70 -9.41 18.36
C ILE A 219 -1.98 -7.94 18.03
N LEU A 220 -3.23 -7.49 18.20
CA LEU A 220 -3.62 -6.10 17.96
C LEU A 220 -2.90 -5.14 18.92
N VAL A 221 -2.90 -5.44 20.21
CA VAL A 221 -2.22 -4.62 21.24
C VAL A 221 -0.73 -4.56 20.98
N THR A 222 -0.10 -5.68 20.59
CA THR A 222 1.31 -5.72 20.22
C THR A 222 1.59 -4.86 18.98
N GLY A 223 0.79 -5.00 17.92
CA GLY A 223 0.93 -4.21 16.69
C GLY A 223 0.74 -2.71 16.94
N LEU A 224 -0.31 -2.34 17.68
CA LEU A 224 -0.54 -0.94 18.06
C LEU A 224 0.53 -0.41 19.02
N GLY A 225 1.01 -1.23 19.95
CA GLY A 225 2.10 -0.88 20.86
C GLY A 225 3.40 -0.56 20.09
N LEU A 226 3.78 -1.40 19.13
CA LEU A 226 4.92 -1.14 18.25
C LEU A 226 4.68 0.14 17.42
N PHE A 227 3.49 0.29 16.85
CA PHE A 227 3.19 1.43 16.00
C PHE A 227 3.23 2.76 16.76
N VAL A 228 2.73 2.80 18.00
CA VAL A 228 2.59 4.03 18.78
C VAL A 228 3.85 4.33 19.59
N PHE A 229 4.50 3.33 20.20
CA PHE A 229 5.52 3.53 21.23
C PHE A 229 6.94 3.22 20.78
N TYR A 230 7.13 2.61 19.59
CA TYR A 230 8.50 2.34 19.12
C TYR A 230 9.30 3.65 18.97
N PRO A 231 10.50 3.73 19.58
CA PRO A 231 11.27 4.97 19.64
C PRO A 231 11.88 5.30 18.28
N VAL A 232 11.42 6.39 17.68
CA VAL A 232 11.95 6.96 16.44
C VAL A 232 11.67 8.46 16.46
N SER A 233 12.58 9.28 15.96
CA SER A 233 12.46 10.74 15.95
C SER A 233 13.09 11.35 14.71
N GLY A 234 12.74 12.59 14.39
CA GLY A 234 13.28 13.35 13.27
C GLY A 234 12.37 13.34 12.03
N ASP A 235 12.98 13.46 10.86
CA ASP A 235 12.27 13.48 9.57
C ASP A 235 11.52 12.17 9.31
N PRO A 236 10.39 12.19 8.61
CA PRO A 236 9.65 10.96 8.23
C PRO A 236 10.48 9.90 7.48
N VAL A 237 11.65 10.25 6.91
CA VAL A 237 12.57 9.27 6.33
C VAL A 237 13.00 8.21 7.34
N GLN A 238 13.09 8.57 8.62
CA GLN A 238 13.44 7.63 9.69
C GLN A 238 12.43 6.47 9.84
N LEU A 239 11.19 6.70 9.43
CA LEU A 239 10.15 5.67 9.44
C LEU A 239 10.32 4.64 8.31
N VAL A 240 10.91 5.07 7.18
CA VAL A 240 10.95 4.28 5.92
C VAL A 240 12.34 3.78 5.56
N SER A 241 13.31 3.96 6.44
CA SER A 241 14.70 3.50 6.27
C SER A 241 15.10 2.46 7.31
N GLY A 242 16.02 1.58 6.94
CA GLY A 242 16.67 0.61 7.81
C GLY A 242 15.70 -0.26 8.63
N THR A 243 16.11 -0.58 9.85
CA THR A 243 15.37 -1.46 10.78
C THR A 243 14.03 -0.86 11.19
N ASN A 244 13.92 0.47 11.31
CA ASN A 244 12.66 1.13 11.68
C ASN A 244 11.55 0.75 10.69
N ARG A 245 11.86 0.76 9.39
CA ARG A 245 10.92 0.37 8.35
C ARG A 245 10.40 -1.05 8.53
N LEU A 246 11.27 -2.00 8.89
CA LEU A 246 10.87 -3.39 9.12
C LEU A 246 9.92 -3.50 10.31
N ILE A 247 10.19 -2.78 11.39
CA ILE A 247 9.36 -2.80 12.61
C ILE A 247 7.98 -2.20 12.36
N PHE A 248 7.89 -1.04 11.73
CA PHE A 248 6.59 -0.45 11.41
C PHE A 248 5.80 -1.28 10.38
N THR A 249 6.49 -1.90 9.44
CA THR A 249 5.85 -2.85 8.50
C THR A 249 5.32 -4.09 9.24
N ALA A 250 6.08 -4.64 10.16
CA ALA A 250 5.62 -5.75 11.01
C ALA A 250 4.39 -5.32 11.84
N ALA A 251 4.38 -4.11 12.39
CA ALA A 251 3.22 -3.57 13.09
C ALA A 251 1.97 -3.53 12.19
N CYS A 252 2.09 -3.07 10.93
CA CYS A 252 1.00 -3.07 9.96
C CYS A 252 0.47 -4.49 9.68
N PHE A 253 1.35 -5.48 9.54
CA PHE A 253 0.93 -6.88 9.37
C PHE A 253 0.23 -7.42 10.62
N LEU A 254 0.76 -7.18 11.82
CA LEU A 254 0.11 -7.61 13.06
C LEU A 254 -1.29 -7.03 13.21
N ILE A 255 -1.44 -5.71 12.97
CA ILE A 255 -2.75 -5.07 12.96
C ILE A 255 -3.69 -5.72 11.94
N SER A 256 -3.20 -5.98 10.72
CA SER A 256 -4.03 -6.60 9.66
C SER A 256 -4.42 -8.05 9.95
N ILE A 257 -3.58 -8.82 10.66
CA ILE A 257 -3.85 -10.21 11.05
C ILE A 257 -4.88 -10.28 12.18
N ALA A 258 -4.90 -9.27 13.06
CA ALA A 258 -5.82 -9.22 14.19
C ALA A 258 -7.28 -8.97 13.80
N PHE A 259 -7.51 -8.36 12.62
CA PHE A 259 -8.84 -8.06 12.06
C PHE A 259 -9.33 -9.17 11.12
#